data_5a952e00f78527886e05bf15ee2483da
#
_entry.id   5a952e00f78527886e05bf15ee2483da
#
_cell.length_a   1.000
_cell.length_b   1.000
_cell.length_c   1.000
_cell.angle_alpha   90.00
_cell.angle_beta   90.00
_cell.angle_gamma   90.00
#
_symmetry.space_group_name_H-M   'P 1'
#
loop_
_entity.id
_entity.type
_entity.pdbx_description
1 polymer ?
#
loop_
_entity_poly.entity_id
_entity_poly.type
_entity_poly.pdbx_seq_one_letter_code
_entity_poly.pdbx_strand_id
1 'polypeptide(L)'
;MTGLKVIAVVLGSVLAVPVLVGPVLVGPAMAEPVKITLLGVGDVYNFAGNGSQGGFARLNAVARAERAANPNFLYLFDGDMLSPSLLSGFDKGQNTVDLTNLVPFDLAVPGNHEFDFGVANFLEKMKASKYPWAAINISNADGSAIAGLGGVVVKEVAGVKVALIPVAQDTSPSVSSTGDLVFGDTVEMGIAAAKQARKDGADLVVGVVQTDIYNDLKLVRSRAFDVVLSGDDHSYGTSYDGITAYVETSIDARHLAPLDLMVDVSEKDGKRVVKWTPTFRFIDTAGVTPDPETQARVDAYQADLDATLNVEIGVTETAMDSRRNVVRGEESAMGNLIADAMRAATGADVAIMNGGGIRADRTYDPGAKLTRRDILTELPFGNVTQLTELPGSQLLAALENAVSQVEKGAGRFAQVSGLTMVYDPAAEVGSRVSAVTVGGAALEADKLYTVAVNDYILGGGDGYAALGGGRMITDTGAGALVASDVMTYVEKLGSVAPVVEGRIKVLGK
;
A
#
# COMPACT_ATOMS: atom_id res chain seq x y z
N MET A 1 -90.82 46.51 28.57
CA MET A 1 -90.95 45.97 29.89
C MET A 1 -89.62 45.44 30.33
N THR A 2 -88.98 46.15 30.99
CA THR A 2 -87.86 46.38 31.83
C THR A 2 -87.54 45.22 32.78
N GLY A 3 -86.33 44.71 32.77
CA GLY A 3 -85.81 43.74 33.73
C GLY A 3 -84.38 44.05 34.07
N LEU A 4 -84.22 44.78 35.15
CA LEU A 4 -82.96 45.17 35.78
C LEU A 4 -82.27 43.94 36.39
N LYS A 5 -81.05 43.67 36.01
CA LYS A 5 -80.22 42.67 36.71
C LYS A 5 -79.14 43.37 37.52
N VAL A 6 -79.17 43.13 38.82
CA VAL A 6 -78.15 43.59 39.80
C VAL A 6 -76.90 42.74 39.68
N ILE A 7 -75.74 43.36 39.57
CA ILE A 7 -74.45 42.69 39.63
C ILE A 7 -73.94 42.87 41.08
N ALA A 8 -73.75 41.72 41.78
CA ALA A 8 -73.01 41.68 43.04
C ALA A 8 -71.50 41.53 42.83
N VAL A 9 -70.73 42.51 43.29
CA VAL A 9 -69.29 42.43 43.34
C VAL A 9 -68.84 41.77 44.62
N VAL A 10 -68.21 40.62 44.49
CA VAL A 10 -67.55 39.93 45.60
C VAL A 10 -66.09 40.35 45.61
N LEU A 11 -65.61 41.12 46.56
CA LEU A 11 -64.19 41.39 46.86
C LEU A 11 -63.61 40.14 47.53
N GLY A 12 -62.79 39.40 46.78
CA GLY A 12 -61.99 38.33 47.34
C GLY A 12 -60.62 38.86 47.74
N SER A 13 -60.27 38.77 49.02
CA SER A 13 -58.97 39.11 49.59
C SER A 13 -57.92 38.05 49.14
N VAL A 14 -56.94 38.47 48.32
CA VAL A 14 -55.81 37.63 47.97
C VAL A 14 -54.77 37.70 49.06
N LEU A 15 -54.63 36.60 49.83
CA LEU A 15 -53.47 36.36 50.70
C LEU A 15 -52.25 36.07 49.88
N ALA A 16 -51.28 37.00 49.85
CA ALA A 16 -49.96 36.77 49.25
C ALA A 16 -49.15 35.86 50.15
N VAL A 17 -48.90 34.61 49.69
CA VAL A 17 -47.92 33.72 50.33
C VAL A 17 -46.54 34.04 49.73
N PRO A 18 -45.54 34.35 50.54
CA PRO A 18 -44.16 34.57 50.06
C PRO A 18 -43.59 33.23 49.57
N VAL A 19 -43.34 33.09 48.27
CA VAL A 19 -42.55 32.00 47.70
C VAL A 19 -41.08 32.28 48.05
N LEU A 20 -40.55 31.53 49.00
CA LEU A 20 -39.12 31.45 49.27
C LEU A 20 -38.48 30.75 48.06
N VAL A 21 -37.91 31.55 47.12
CA VAL A 21 -37.01 31.06 46.10
C VAL A 21 -35.68 30.76 46.78
N GLY A 22 -35.50 29.50 47.15
CA GLY A 22 -34.17 29.04 47.61
C GLY A 22 -33.14 29.15 46.42
N PRO A 23 -31.84 29.29 46.70
CA PRO A 23 -30.86 29.32 45.64
C PRO A 23 -30.92 28.00 44.85
N VAL A 24 -31.27 28.09 43.58
CA VAL A 24 -31.10 26.98 42.64
C VAL A 24 -29.57 26.75 42.58
N LEU A 25 -29.11 25.69 43.20
CA LEU A 25 -27.78 25.18 42.98
C LEU A 25 -27.69 24.75 41.47
N VAL A 26 -27.26 25.69 40.64
CA VAL A 26 -26.87 25.37 39.26
C VAL A 26 -25.60 24.51 39.44
N GLY A 27 -25.78 23.23 39.42
CA GLY A 27 -24.65 22.32 39.30
C GLY A 27 -23.80 22.75 38.07
N PRO A 28 -22.50 22.43 38.03
CA PRO A 28 -21.67 22.77 36.91
C PRO A 28 -22.38 22.24 35.64
N ALA A 29 -22.61 23.14 34.68
CA ALA A 29 -23.19 22.78 33.40
C ALA A 29 -22.32 21.67 32.78
N MET A 30 -22.83 20.46 32.68
CA MET A 30 -22.16 19.40 31.95
C MET A 30 -22.01 19.90 30.53
N ALA A 31 -20.77 19.99 30.03
CA ALA A 31 -20.55 20.32 28.64
C ALA A 31 -21.28 19.25 27.79
N GLU A 32 -21.97 19.66 26.73
CA GLU A 32 -22.58 18.69 25.84
C GLU A 32 -21.51 17.80 25.21
N PRO A 33 -21.76 16.48 25.05
CA PRO A 33 -20.82 15.59 24.43
C PRO A 33 -20.41 16.07 23.03
N VAL A 34 -19.12 16.06 22.74
CA VAL A 34 -18.57 16.51 21.47
C VAL A 34 -18.44 15.32 20.52
N LYS A 35 -18.94 15.47 19.29
CA LYS A 35 -18.71 14.50 18.24
C LYS A 35 -17.37 14.80 17.55
N ILE A 36 -16.44 13.85 17.56
CA ILE A 36 -15.20 13.85 16.76
C ILE A 36 -15.33 12.74 15.72
N THR A 37 -15.08 13.04 14.45
CA THR A 37 -15.08 12.04 13.37
C THR A 37 -13.67 11.80 12.89
N LEU A 38 -13.25 10.52 12.86
CA LEU A 38 -11.98 10.08 12.30
C LEU A 38 -12.26 9.32 10.99
N LEU A 39 -11.50 9.62 9.94
CA LEU A 39 -11.48 8.84 8.72
C LEU A 39 -10.03 8.47 8.43
N GLY A 40 -9.68 7.20 8.67
CA GLY A 40 -8.46 6.58 8.20
C GLY A 40 -8.65 6.08 6.78
N VAL A 41 -7.58 6.11 6.00
CA VAL A 41 -7.49 5.51 4.67
C VAL A 41 -6.03 5.18 4.36
N GLY A 42 -5.78 3.99 3.83
CA GLY A 42 -4.48 3.53 3.35
C GLY A 42 -4.62 2.79 2.03
N ASP A 43 -3.48 2.30 1.50
CA ASP A 43 -3.43 1.34 0.40
C ASP A 43 -4.16 1.82 -0.87
N VAL A 44 -3.97 3.07 -1.28
CA VAL A 44 -4.66 3.66 -2.44
C VAL A 44 -3.73 3.70 -3.65
N TYR A 45 -3.65 2.60 -4.36
CA TYR A 45 -2.76 2.39 -5.51
C TYR A 45 -3.42 2.80 -6.84
N ASN A 46 -4.69 2.47 -7.01
CA ASN A 46 -5.43 2.80 -8.22
C ASN A 46 -6.08 4.18 -8.09
N PHE A 47 -5.38 5.20 -8.59
CA PHE A 47 -5.82 6.59 -8.51
C PHE A 47 -7.19 6.85 -9.12
N ALA A 48 -7.57 6.12 -10.17
CA ALA A 48 -8.86 6.26 -10.87
C ALA A 48 -9.98 5.39 -10.27
N GLY A 49 -9.62 4.41 -9.42
CA GLY A 49 -10.52 3.35 -8.99
C GLY A 49 -10.83 2.34 -10.11
N ASN A 50 -11.79 1.46 -9.90
CA ASN A 50 -12.18 0.44 -10.88
C ASN A 50 -13.36 0.87 -11.80
N GLY A 51 -13.51 2.18 -12.00
CA GLY A 51 -14.59 2.77 -12.80
C GLY A 51 -15.90 3.00 -12.02
N SER A 52 -16.33 2.06 -11.19
CA SER A 52 -17.56 2.18 -10.39
C SER A 52 -17.31 2.43 -8.90
N GLN A 53 -16.14 2.12 -8.38
CA GLN A 53 -15.83 2.12 -6.95
C GLN A 53 -14.37 2.51 -6.71
N GLY A 54 -14.08 3.14 -5.57
CA GLY A 54 -12.72 3.51 -5.17
C GLY A 54 -12.15 4.72 -5.92
N GLY A 55 -10.84 4.91 -5.76
CA GLY A 55 -10.06 5.99 -6.35
C GLY A 55 -10.20 7.33 -5.64
N PHE A 56 -9.27 8.25 -5.94
CA PHE A 56 -9.20 9.53 -5.22
C PHE A 56 -10.40 10.45 -5.44
N ALA A 57 -11.08 10.36 -6.60
CA ALA A 57 -12.23 11.24 -6.84
C ALA A 57 -13.42 10.95 -5.91
N ARG A 58 -13.66 9.67 -5.60
CA ARG A 58 -14.70 9.29 -4.62
C ARG A 58 -14.22 9.48 -3.19
N LEU A 59 -12.97 9.17 -2.90
CA LEU A 59 -12.35 9.42 -1.60
C LEU A 59 -12.46 10.89 -1.21
N ASN A 60 -12.03 11.80 -2.09
CA ASN A 60 -12.08 13.23 -1.86
C ASN A 60 -13.52 13.75 -1.71
N ALA A 61 -14.49 13.16 -2.44
CA ALA A 61 -15.91 13.48 -2.27
C ALA A 61 -16.40 13.15 -0.85
N VAL A 62 -16.04 11.98 -0.33
CA VAL A 62 -16.39 11.58 1.05
C VAL A 62 -15.69 12.48 2.05
N ALA A 63 -14.38 12.73 1.92
CA ALA A 63 -13.65 13.56 2.86
C ALA A 63 -14.19 15.02 2.91
N ARG A 64 -14.56 15.60 1.76
CA ARG A 64 -15.22 16.92 1.69
C ARG A 64 -16.58 16.89 2.39
N ALA A 65 -17.40 15.85 2.16
CA ALA A 65 -18.71 15.71 2.76
C ALA A 65 -18.62 15.57 4.30
N GLU A 66 -17.70 14.74 4.79
CA GLU A 66 -17.45 14.55 6.22
C GLU A 66 -16.98 15.86 6.90
N ARG A 67 -16.03 16.55 6.27
CA ARG A 67 -15.53 17.84 6.77
C ARG A 67 -16.62 18.93 6.79
N ALA A 68 -17.52 18.92 5.82
CA ALA A 68 -18.66 19.83 5.79
C ALA A 68 -19.73 19.48 6.85
N ALA A 69 -19.92 18.18 7.12
CA ALA A 69 -20.92 17.71 8.09
C ALA A 69 -20.44 17.87 9.55
N ASN A 70 -19.15 17.78 9.81
CA ASN A 70 -18.57 17.91 11.14
C ASN A 70 -17.24 18.69 11.12
N PRO A 71 -17.17 19.90 11.74
CA PRO A 71 -15.91 20.66 11.82
C PRO A 71 -14.83 19.96 12.67
N ASN A 72 -15.23 19.01 13.53
CA ASN A 72 -14.33 18.19 14.35
C ASN A 72 -13.94 16.90 13.62
N PHE A 73 -13.66 17.00 12.33
CA PHE A 73 -13.25 15.91 11.46
C PHE A 73 -11.73 15.86 11.32
N LEU A 74 -11.16 14.66 11.47
CA LEU A 74 -9.76 14.38 11.19
C LEU A 74 -9.64 13.37 10.06
N TYR A 75 -8.90 13.73 9.02
CA TYR A 75 -8.64 12.93 7.84
C TYR A 75 -7.20 12.43 7.87
N LEU A 76 -7.03 11.13 8.00
CA LEU A 76 -5.77 10.49 8.36
C LEU A 76 -5.38 9.49 7.27
N PHE A 77 -4.10 9.45 6.94
CA PHE A 77 -3.57 8.52 5.95
C PHE A 77 -2.68 7.47 6.61
N ASP A 78 -3.04 6.21 6.42
CA ASP A 78 -2.49 5.07 7.14
C ASP A 78 -1.38 4.34 6.33
N GLY A 79 -0.84 4.97 5.26
CA GLY A 79 0.26 4.47 4.44
C GLY A 79 -0.15 3.95 3.06
N ASP A 80 0.86 3.85 2.17
CA ASP A 80 0.82 3.21 0.87
C ASP A 80 -0.06 3.86 -0.20
N MET A 81 0.52 4.84 -0.90
CA MET A 81 -0.13 5.46 -2.07
C MET A 81 0.80 5.81 -3.22
N LEU A 82 2.12 5.95 -2.98
CA LEU A 82 3.03 6.41 -4.04
C LEU A 82 3.30 5.32 -5.08
N SER A 83 3.15 4.06 -4.70
CA SER A 83 3.38 2.84 -5.49
C SER A 83 2.51 1.71 -4.94
N PRO A 84 2.28 0.60 -5.69
CA PRO A 84 2.51 0.43 -7.12
C PRO A 84 1.31 0.89 -7.97
N SER A 85 1.57 1.51 -9.10
CA SER A 85 0.56 1.73 -10.14
C SER A 85 1.24 1.85 -11.50
N LEU A 86 0.49 1.69 -12.60
CA LEU A 86 1.05 1.93 -13.93
C LEU A 86 1.59 3.35 -14.07
N LEU A 87 0.91 4.34 -13.51
CA LEU A 87 1.33 5.74 -13.60
C LEU A 87 2.52 6.04 -12.71
N SER A 88 2.61 5.42 -11.51
CA SER A 88 3.73 5.63 -10.60
C SER A 88 5.07 5.17 -11.18
N GLY A 89 5.07 4.20 -12.09
CA GLY A 89 6.26 3.81 -12.84
C GLY A 89 6.86 4.96 -13.68
N PHE A 90 6.04 5.95 -14.08
CA PHE A 90 6.48 7.11 -14.86
C PHE A 90 6.71 8.34 -14.00
N ASP A 91 5.80 8.66 -13.08
CA ASP A 91 5.81 9.91 -12.30
C ASP A 91 6.26 9.73 -10.85
N LYS A 92 6.60 8.49 -10.47
CA LYS A 92 7.09 8.10 -9.14
C LYS A 92 6.14 8.56 -8.01
N GLY A 93 4.84 8.45 -8.24
CA GLY A 93 3.79 8.80 -7.28
C GLY A 93 3.44 10.30 -7.23
N GLN A 94 3.86 11.11 -8.21
CA GLN A 94 3.48 12.53 -8.24
C GLN A 94 1.97 12.72 -8.41
N ASN A 95 1.32 11.88 -9.21
CA ASN A 95 -0.11 11.90 -9.41
C ASN A 95 -0.89 11.78 -8.10
N THR A 96 -0.49 10.89 -7.20
CA THR A 96 -1.18 10.67 -5.92
C THR A 96 -1.00 11.87 -4.99
N VAL A 97 0.21 12.47 -4.94
CA VAL A 97 0.46 13.72 -4.21
C VAL A 97 -0.41 14.87 -4.73
N ASP A 98 -0.52 15.01 -6.04
CA ASP A 98 -1.35 16.07 -6.64
C ASP A 98 -2.84 15.89 -6.31
N LEU A 99 -3.35 14.64 -6.35
CA LEU A 99 -4.74 14.31 -6.05
C LEU A 99 -5.08 14.48 -4.56
N THR A 100 -4.17 14.09 -3.65
CA THR A 100 -4.33 14.27 -2.21
C THR A 100 -4.18 15.72 -1.77
N ASN A 101 -3.40 16.51 -2.51
CA ASN A 101 -3.28 17.96 -2.28
C ASN A 101 -4.57 18.74 -2.57
N LEU A 102 -5.56 18.17 -3.26
CA LEU A 102 -6.87 18.78 -3.46
C LEU A 102 -7.73 18.71 -2.19
N VAL A 103 -7.55 17.66 -1.39
CA VAL A 103 -8.20 17.49 -0.09
C VAL A 103 -7.15 16.96 0.91
N PRO A 104 -6.33 17.85 1.48
CA PRO A 104 -5.19 17.46 2.30
C PRO A 104 -5.58 16.67 3.55
N PHE A 105 -4.77 15.68 3.89
CA PHE A 105 -4.84 14.95 5.15
C PHE A 105 -4.47 15.84 6.34
N ASP A 106 -4.95 15.48 7.52
CA ASP A 106 -4.52 16.09 8.77
C ASP A 106 -3.20 15.51 9.28
N LEU A 107 -2.90 14.27 8.86
CA LEU A 107 -1.65 13.55 9.09
C LEU A 107 -1.53 12.41 8.07
N ALA A 108 -0.32 12.14 7.57
CA ALA A 108 0.02 10.98 6.77
C ALA A 108 1.16 10.20 7.41
N VAL A 109 1.06 8.88 7.36
CA VAL A 109 2.10 7.94 7.79
C VAL A 109 2.68 7.28 6.54
N PRO A 110 4.01 7.13 6.39
CA PRO A 110 4.57 6.36 5.29
C PRO A 110 4.41 4.85 5.54
N GLY A 111 3.95 4.13 4.53
CA GLY A 111 4.06 2.68 4.46
C GLY A 111 5.33 2.25 3.72
N ASN A 112 5.43 0.96 3.36
CA ASN A 112 6.57 0.45 2.61
C ASN A 112 6.58 0.96 1.16
N HIS A 113 5.43 1.12 0.54
CA HIS A 113 5.31 1.56 -0.84
C HIS A 113 5.64 3.05 -1.08
N GLU A 114 5.79 3.84 -0.04
CA GLU A 114 6.38 5.18 -0.13
C GLU A 114 7.86 5.14 -0.49
N PHE A 115 8.55 4.03 -0.24
CA PHE A 115 9.99 3.87 -0.47
C PHE A 115 10.35 3.07 -1.73
N ASP A 116 9.41 2.61 -2.53
CA ASP A 116 9.70 1.78 -3.72
C ASP A 116 10.60 2.47 -4.74
N PHE A 117 10.52 3.78 -4.84
CA PHE A 117 11.40 4.60 -5.68
C PHE A 117 12.58 5.24 -4.90
N GLY A 118 12.88 4.70 -3.72
CA GLY A 118 13.97 5.13 -2.85
C GLY A 118 13.64 6.33 -1.97
N VAL A 119 14.48 6.52 -0.96
CA VAL A 119 14.33 7.57 0.08
C VAL A 119 14.28 8.98 -0.52
N ALA A 120 15.13 9.27 -1.51
CA ALA A 120 15.17 10.60 -2.14
C ALA A 120 13.83 10.97 -2.79
N ASN A 121 13.16 10.01 -3.44
CA ASN A 121 11.83 10.21 -4.00
C ASN A 121 10.80 10.47 -2.91
N PHE A 122 10.76 9.65 -1.85
CA PHE A 122 9.86 9.88 -0.73
C PHE A 122 10.00 11.28 -0.13
N LEU A 123 11.24 11.73 0.13
CA LEU A 123 11.50 13.08 0.66
C LEU A 123 11.03 14.19 -0.29
N GLU A 124 11.16 13.99 -1.61
CA GLU A 124 10.63 14.91 -2.62
C GLU A 124 9.10 14.98 -2.57
N LYS A 125 8.42 13.82 -2.54
CA LYS A 125 6.95 13.75 -2.48
C LYS A 125 6.40 14.27 -1.16
N MET A 126 7.07 13.98 -0.04
CA MET A 126 6.77 14.56 1.27
C MET A 126 6.83 16.09 1.22
N LYS A 127 7.86 16.67 0.62
CA LYS A 127 7.99 18.12 0.46
C LYS A 127 6.93 18.73 -0.46
N ALA A 128 6.46 17.99 -1.47
CA ALA A 128 5.41 18.43 -2.41
C ALA A 128 4.00 18.32 -1.80
N SER A 129 3.83 17.57 -0.74
CA SER A 129 2.56 17.38 -0.04
C SER A 129 2.16 18.64 0.75
N LYS A 130 0.86 18.97 0.75
CA LYS A 130 0.28 20.08 1.52
C LYS A 130 -0.19 19.67 2.92
N TYR A 131 0.24 18.52 3.38
CA TYR A 131 -0.10 17.92 4.68
C TYR A 131 1.15 17.35 5.33
N PRO A 132 1.15 17.21 6.68
CA PRO A 132 2.29 16.70 7.41
C PRO A 132 2.42 15.18 7.25
N TRP A 133 3.64 14.73 7.02
CA TRP A 133 4.04 13.34 7.17
C TRP A 133 4.71 13.13 8.52
N ALA A 134 4.43 11.99 9.15
CA ALA A 134 5.04 11.66 10.43
C ALA A 134 5.21 10.14 10.61
N ALA A 135 6.28 9.76 11.32
CA ALA A 135 6.50 8.42 11.83
C ALA A 135 7.45 8.50 13.04
N ILE A 136 7.09 7.83 14.13
CA ILE A 136 7.89 7.86 15.37
C ILE A 136 9.04 6.87 15.36
N ASN A 137 9.00 5.89 14.45
CA ASN A 137 9.91 4.75 14.43
C ASN A 137 10.85 4.73 13.20
N ILE A 138 10.93 5.83 12.44
CA ILE A 138 11.89 5.96 11.33
C ILE A 138 12.94 7.01 11.67
N SER A 139 14.22 6.68 11.46
CA SER A 139 15.34 7.58 11.66
C SER A 139 16.43 7.40 10.62
N ASN A 140 17.36 8.35 10.54
CA ASN A 140 18.60 8.17 9.81
C ASN A 140 19.48 7.09 10.49
N ALA A 141 20.47 6.55 9.78
CA ALA A 141 21.40 5.55 10.29
C ALA A 141 22.15 5.95 11.56
N ASP A 142 22.37 7.25 11.77
CA ASP A 142 23.00 7.81 12.98
C ASP A 142 22.01 8.05 14.13
N GLY A 143 20.74 7.67 13.96
CA GLY A 143 19.66 7.87 14.94
C GLY A 143 19.05 9.28 14.93
N SER A 144 19.51 10.18 14.07
CA SER A 144 18.93 11.52 13.94
C SER A 144 17.55 11.48 13.25
N ALA A 145 16.71 12.47 13.53
CA ALA A 145 15.41 12.61 12.88
C ALA A 145 15.56 12.94 11.40
N ILE A 146 14.64 12.42 10.57
CA ILE A 146 14.54 12.76 9.17
C ILE A 146 13.95 14.16 9.01
N ALA A 147 14.63 15.02 8.25
CA ALA A 147 14.18 16.39 8.04
C ALA A 147 12.79 16.44 7.36
N GLY A 148 11.83 17.07 8.01
CA GLY A 148 10.44 17.20 7.53
C GLY A 148 9.52 16.05 7.93
N LEU A 149 10.02 14.92 8.40
CA LEU A 149 9.19 13.86 8.96
C LEU A 149 8.92 14.16 10.43
N GLY A 150 7.62 14.27 10.80
CA GLY A 150 7.19 14.57 12.16
C GLY A 150 7.18 13.34 13.08
N GLY A 151 6.97 13.59 14.36
CA GLY A 151 6.70 12.56 15.36
C GLY A 151 5.24 12.58 15.82
N VAL A 152 4.99 12.34 17.11
CA VAL A 152 3.63 12.43 17.70
C VAL A 152 3.03 13.82 17.46
N VAL A 153 1.79 13.85 16.98
CA VAL A 153 1.05 15.09 16.72
C VAL A 153 -0.10 15.21 17.70
N VAL A 154 -0.18 16.33 18.42
CA VAL A 154 -1.31 16.61 19.32
C VAL A 154 -2.18 17.68 18.69
N LYS A 155 -3.46 17.37 18.46
CA LYS A 155 -4.47 18.32 17.98
C LYS A 155 -5.49 18.59 19.07
N GLU A 156 -5.88 19.84 19.22
CA GLU A 156 -7.01 20.21 20.07
C GLU A 156 -8.28 20.31 19.19
N VAL A 157 -9.22 19.43 19.43
CA VAL A 157 -10.47 19.33 18.66
C VAL A 157 -11.63 19.55 19.62
N ALA A 158 -12.30 20.70 19.52
CA ALA A 158 -13.41 21.10 20.39
C ALA A 158 -13.11 20.95 21.91
N GLY A 159 -11.90 21.33 22.30
CA GLY A 159 -11.44 21.24 23.70
C GLY A 159 -10.99 19.84 24.15
N VAL A 160 -10.93 18.87 23.23
CA VAL A 160 -10.38 17.53 23.45
C VAL A 160 -8.97 17.45 22.86
N LYS A 161 -7.99 17.04 23.67
CA LYS A 161 -6.62 16.82 23.23
C LYS A 161 -6.48 15.43 22.61
N VAL A 162 -6.38 15.37 21.29
CA VAL A 162 -6.22 14.14 20.52
C VAL A 162 -4.74 13.97 20.15
N ALA A 163 -4.07 12.95 20.69
CA ALA A 163 -2.72 12.59 20.30
C ALA A 163 -2.78 11.56 19.17
N LEU A 164 -2.21 11.90 18.02
CA LEU A 164 -2.02 11.01 16.87
C LEU A 164 -0.64 10.39 16.98
N ILE A 165 -0.58 9.07 17.01
CA ILE A 165 0.65 8.27 17.12
C ILE A 165 0.93 7.64 15.77
N PRO A 166 1.78 8.24 14.93
CA PRO A 166 2.08 7.73 13.60
C PRO A 166 3.17 6.65 13.68
N VAL A 167 2.89 5.45 13.16
CA VAL A 167 3.83 4.33 13.20
C VAL A 167 3.89 3.63 11.85
N ALA A 168 5.08 3.53 11.29
CA ALA A 168 5.33 2.82 10.04
C ALA A 168 5.67 1.33 10.31
N GLN A 169 5.52 0.50 9.30
CA GLN A 169 5.86 -0.92 9.34
C GLN A 169 7.38 -1.11 9.43
N ASP A 170 7.84 -1.85 10.44
CA ASP A 170 9.27 -2.10 10.67
C ASP A 170 9.90 -3.10 9.70
N THR A 171 9.09 -3.85 8.97
CA THR A 171 9.55 -4.76 7.91
C THR A 171 9.81 -4.07 6.57
N SER A 172 9.49 -2.78 6.42
CA SER A 172 9.70 -2.00 5.19
C SER A 172 11.10 -2.15 4.57
N PRO A 173 12.21 -2.22 5.34
CA PRO A 173 13.54 -2.45 4.76
C PRO A 173 13.71 -3.80 4.03
N SER A 174 12.87 -4.79 4.32
CA SER A 174 12.94 -6.10 3.68
C SER A 174 12.08 -6.21 2.41
N VAL A 175 11.19 -5.23 2.17
CA VAL A 175 10.19 -5.28 1.08
C VAL A 175 10.21 -4.05 0.19
N SER A 176 11.03 -3.02 0.49
CA SER A 176 11.11 -1.79 -0.27
C SER A 176 12.52 -1.15 -0.21
N SER A 177 12.74 -0.08 -0.97
CA SER A 177 14.05 0.57 -1.15
C SER A 177 14.30 1.67 -0.10
N THR A 178 14.41 1.30 1.17
CA THR A 178 14.54 2.24 2.30
C THR A 178 15.97 2.79 2.51
N GLY A 179 16.95 2.35 1.71
CA GLY A 179 18.35 2.76 1.86
C GLY A 179 18.89 2.48 3.27
N ASP A 180 19.59 3.46 3.84
CA ASP A 180 20.20 3.36 5.17
C ASP A 180 19.24 3.79 6.32
N LEU A 181 17.95 3.98 6.06
CA LEU A 181 16.99 4.33 7.11
C LEU A 181 16.81 3.18 8.09
N VAL A 182 16.68 3.53 9.36
CA VAL A 182 16.45 2.59 10.47
C VAL A 182 14.98 2.64 10.86
N PHE A 183 14.34 1.48 10.88
CA PHE A 183 12.97 1.30 11.34
C PHE A 183 12.98 0.58 12.69
N GLY A 184 12.47 1.25 13.72
CA GLY A 184 12.30 0.65 15.04
C GLY A 184 11.02 -0.19 15.12
N ASP A 185 10.96 -1.07 16.12
CA ASP A 185 9.83 -1.98 16.33
C ASP A 185 8.49 -1.22 16.39
N THR A 186 7.59 -1.58 15.49
CA THR A 186 6.27 -0.95 15.31
C THR A 186 5.44 -1.02 16.58
N VAL A 187 5.41 -2.16 17.23
CA VAL A 187 4.54 -2.42 18.40
C VAL A 187 5.12 -1.78 19.66
N GLU A 188 6.41 -1.99 19.94
CA GLU A 188 7.05 -1.49 21.15
C GLU A 188 7.07 0.05 21.18
N MET A 189 7.49 0.68 20.06
CA MET A 189 7.57 2.13 19.95
C MET A 189 6.19 2.76 19.96
N GLY A 190 5.22 2.17 19.25
CA GLY A 190 3.84 2.63 19.24
C GLY A 190 3.21 2.65 20.64
N ILE A 191 3.32 1.54 21.37
CA ILE A 191 2.82 1.42 22.76
C ILE A 191 3.52 2.40 23.71
N ALA A 192 4.83 2.57 23.58
CA ALA A 192 5.60 3.49 24.42
C ALA A 192 5.15 4.94 24.18
N ALA A 193 5.02 5.36 22.93
CA ALA A 193 4.56 6.69 22.56
C ALA A 193 3.12 6.96 23.01
N ALA A 194 2.21 5.99 22.83
CA ALA A 194 0.82 6.09 23.29
C ALA A 194 0.73 6.30 24.81
N LYS A 195 1.49 5.51 25.59
CA LYS A 195 1.57 5.67 27.05
C LYS A 195 2.17 7.02 27.46
N GLN A 196 3.16 7.51 26.72
CA GLN A 196 3.76 8.82 26.99
C GLN A 196 2.76 9.94 26.69
N ALA A 197 2.09 9.90 25.54
CA ALA A 197 1.06 10.88 25.18
C ALA A 197 -0.05 10.97 26.25
N ARG A 198 -0.46 9.84 26.80
CA ARG A 198 -1.44 9.80 27.91
C ARG A 198 -0.91 10.47 29.16
N LYS A 199 0.36 10.27 29.52
CA LYS A 199 1.01 10.95 30.68
C LYS A 199 1.12 12.45 30.45
N ASP A 200 1.33 12.87 29.20
CA ASP A 200 1.44 14.28 28.80
C ASP A 200 0.07 14.97 28.71
N GLY A 201 -1.00 14.25 29.06
CA GLY A 201 -2.35 14.79 29.20
C GLY A 201 -3.20 14.73 27.93
N ALA A 202 -2.94 13.80 27.04
CA ALA A 202 -3.85 13.51 25.93
C ALA A 202 -5.19 12.93 26.45
N ASP A 203 -6.28 13.47 25.98
CA ASP A 203 -7.64 13.00 26.28
C ASP A 203 -7.98 11.74 25.46
N LEU A 204 -7.57 11.73 24.18
CA LEU A 204 -7.68 10.58 23.27
C LEU A 204 -6.30 10.27 22.68
N VAL A 205 -6.01 8.98 22.52
CA VAL A 205 -4.78 8.48 21.87
C VAL A 205 -5.19 7.64 20.69
N VAL A 206 -4.84 8.09 19.49
CA VAL A 206 -5.18 7.48 18.20
C VAL A 206 -3.91 7.00 17.53
N GLY A 207 -3.77 5.70 17.31
CA GLY A 207 -2.77 5.12 16.42
C GLY A 207 -3.17 5.35 14.97
N VAL A 208 -2.23 5.83 14.16
CA VAL A 208 -2.32 5.90 12.71
C VAL A 208 -1.16 5.06 12.21
N VAL A 209 -1.45 3.85 11.78
CA VAL A 209 -0.40 2.83 11.63
C VAL A 209 -0.48 2.15 10.26
N GLN A 210 0.69 1.75 9.77
CA GLN A 210 0.82 0.87 8.62
C GLN A 210 1.53 -0.38 9.11
N THR A 211 0.80 -1.49 9.27
CA THR A 211 1.36 -2.76 9.74
C THR A 211 0.37 -3.92 9.57
N ASP A 212 0.89 -5.16 9.65
CA ASP A 212 0.08 -6.37 9.52
C ASP A 212 -0.90 -6.57 10.71
N ILE A 213 -1.96 -7.35 10.47
CA ILE A 213 -3.01 -7.64 11.45
C ILE A 213 -2.50 -8.25 12.77
N TYR A 214 -1.38 -8.98 12.75
CA TYR A 214 -0.83 -9.57 13.98
C TYR A 214 -0.24 -8.50 14.89
N ASN A 215 0.39 -7.48 14.33
CA ASN A 215 0.90 -6.33 15.06
C ASN A 215 -0.25 -5.43 15.51
N ASP A 216 -1.25 -5.20 14.67
CA ASP A 216 -2.47 -4.47 15.04
C ASP A 216 -3.15 -5.06 16.26
N LEU A 217 -3.32 -6.39 16.28
CA LEU A 217 -3.89 -7.06 17.44
C LEU A 217 -3.06 -6.90 18.72
N LYS A 218 -1.73 -6.76 18.61
CA LYS A 218 -0.87 -6.44 19.76
C LYS A 218 -1.09 -5.00 20.23
N LEU A 219 -1.18 -4.04 19.28
CA LEU A 219 -1.48 -2.63 19.60
C LEU A 219 -2.83 -2.50 20.30
N VAL A 220 -3.89 -3.09 19.75
CA VAL A 220 -5.24 -3.11 20.36
C VAL A 220 -5.22 -3.73 21.75
N ARG A 221 -4.65 -4.93 21.90
CA ARG A 221 -4.57 -5.65 23.19
C ARG A 221 -3.72 -4.95 24.24
N SER A 222 -2.82 -4.07 23.84
CA SER A 222 -2.01 -3.27 24.77
C SER A 222 -2.84 -2.31 25.61
N ARG A 223 -4.04 -1.91 25.12
CA ARG A 223 -4.94 -0.93 25.73
C ARG A 223 -4.29 0.42 25.98
N ALA A 224 -3.22 0.72 25.24
CA ALA A 224 -2.56 2.02 25.29
C ALA A 224 -3.26 3.06 24.41
N PHE A 225 -4.02 2.59 23.41
CA PHE A 225 -4.75 3.39 22.44
C PHE A 225 -6.25 3.40 22.75
N ASP A 226 -6.92 4.51 22.46
CA ASP A 226 -8.39 4.58 22.37
C ASP A 226 -8.85 4.10 20.99
N VAL A 227 -8.10 4.45 19.93
CA VAL A 227 -8.37 4.07 18.55
C VAL A 227 -7.08 3.62 17.87
N VAL A 228 -7.17 2.59 17.03
CA VAL A 228 -6.13 2.19 16.07
C VAL A 228 -6.77 2.21 14.69
N LEU A 229 -6.22 3.03 13.79
CA LEU A 229 -6.52 3.05 12.36
C LEU A 229 -5.32 2.44 11.64
N SER A 230 -5.52 1.41 10.83
CA SER A 230 -4.45 0.64 10.20
C SER A 230 -4.71 0.40 8.71
N GLY A 231 -3.62 0.28 7.95
CA GLY A 231 -3.54 -0.21 6.56
C GLY A 231 -2.60 -1.43 6.47
N ASP A 232 -2.15 -1.81 5.27
CA ASP A 232 -1.24 -2.89 4.89
C ASP A 232 -1.93 -4.18 4.40
N ASP A 233 -2.85 -4.76 5.18
CA ASP A 233 -3.44 -6.06 4.86
C ASP A 233 -4.57 -6.00 3.80
N HIS A 234 -4.95 -4.79 3.35
CA HIS A 234 -6.05 -4.55 2.42
C HIS A 234 -7.41 -5.08 2.89
N SER A 235 -7.51 -5.47 4.15
CA SER A 235 -8.72 -5.95 4.78
C SER A 235 -9.73 -4.82 5.01
N TYR A 236 -10.96 -5.16 5.26
CA TYR A 236 -11.99 -4.20 5.62
C TYR A 236 -12.69 -4.67 6.88
N GLY A 237 -12.37 -4.05 7.98
CA GLY A 237 -12.87 -4.51 9.25
C GLY A 237 -12.91 -3.45 10.34
N THR A 238 -13.79 -3.66 11.29
CA THR A 238 -13.86 -2.83 12.50
C THR A 238 -14.09 -3.69 13.72
N SER A 239 -13.54 -3.29 14.86
CA SER A 239 -13.84 -3.92 16.13
C SER A 239 -13.82 -2.93 17.29
N TYR A 240 -14.46 -3.28 18.40
CA TYR A 240 -14.40 -2.53 19.65
C TYR A 240 -14.47 -3.50 20.83
N ASP A 241 -13.44 -3.52 21.65
CA ASP A 241 -13.33 -4.45 22.80
C ASP A 241 -13.84 -3.83 24.12
N GLY A 242 -14.48 -2.66 24.04
CA GLY A 242 -14.92 -1.87 25.19
C GLY A 242 -13.87 -0.87 25.70
N ILE A 243 -12.67 -0.83 25.14
CA ILE A 243 -11.57 0.08 25.48
C ILE A 243 -10.95 0.68 24.21
N THR A 244 -10.55 -0.16 23.24
CA THR A 244 -9.92 0.26 22.00
C THR A 244 -10.84 0.00 20.82
N ALA A 245 -11.10 1.02 20.01
CA ALA A 245 -11.74 0.89 18.70
C ALA A 245 -10.66 0.65 17.64
N TYR A 246 -10.92 -0.26 16.72
CA TYR A 246 -10.05 -0.62 15.61
C TYR A 246 -10.76 -0.47 14.29
N VAL A 247 -10.08 0.09 13.30
CA VAL A 247 -10.51 0.19 11.91
C VAL A 247 -9.36 -0.25 11.03
N GLU A 248 -9.60 -1.26 10.20
CA GLU A 248 -8.75 -1.67 9.10
C GLU A 248 -9.30 -1.08 7.81
N THR A 249 -8.47 -0.38 7.06
CA THR A 249 -8.90 0.33 5.85
C THR A 249 -8.83 -0.58 4.63
N SER A 250 -9.80 -0.44 3.73
CA SER A 250 -9.89 -1.21 2.50
C SER A 250 -8.95 -0.64 1.43
N ILE A 251 -8.47 -1.50 0.55
CA ILE A 251 -7.66 -1.12 -0.62
C ILE A 251 -8.40 -0.15 -1.56
N ASP A 252 -7.66 0.78 -2.18
CA ASP A 252 -8.13 1.71 -3.22
C ASP A 252 -9.33 2.58 -2.79
N ALA A 253 -9.54 2.80 -1.50
CA ALA A 253 -10.71 3.51 -0.97
C ALA A 253 -12.06 2.94 -1.47
N ARG A 254 -12.15 1.64 -1.71
CA ARG A 254 -13.40 0.98 -2.16
C ARG A 254 -14.48 1.02 -1.08
N HIS A 255 -14.08 0.80 0.15
CA HIS A 255 -14.93 0.88 1.33
C HIS A 255 -14.24 1.77 2.36
N LEU A 256 -15.01 2.67 2.95
CA LEU A 256 -14.51 3.58 3.97
C LEU A 256 -15.29 3.37 5.27
N ALA A 257 -14.62 3.50 6.40
CA ALA A 257 -15.21 3.33 7.72
C ALA A 257 -15.00 4.57 8.60
N PRO A 258 -15.72 5.69 8.36
CA PRO A 258 -15.66 6.82 9.28
C PRO A 258 -16.06 6.39 10.70
N LEU A 259 -15.25 6.76 11.69
CA LEU A 259 -15.47 6.47 13.10
C LEU A 259 -15.89 7.74 13.82
N ASP A 260 -17.15 7.78 14.29
CA ASP A 260 -17.66 8.86 15.12
C ASP A 260 -17.42 8.54 16.59
N LEU A 261 -16.71 9.41 17.29
CA LEU A 261 -16.50 9.34 18.73
C LEU A 261 -17.38 10.40 19.40
N MET A 262 -18.33 9.97 20.23
CA MET A 262 -19.06 10.87 21.14
C MET A 262 -18.25 11.00 22.40
N VAL A 263 -17.62 12.16 22.62
CA VAL A 263 -16.67 12.44 23.69
C VAL A 263 -17.33 13.32 24.76
N ASP A 264 -17.41 12.80 25.98
CA ASP A 264 -17.89 13.52 27.16
C ASP A 264 -16.68 13.90 28.03
N VAL A 265 -16.50 15.20 28.22
CA VAL A 265 -15.45 15.75 29.08
C VAL A 265 -16.09 16.32 30.33
N SER A 266 -15.77 15.74 31.46
CA SER A 266 -16.29 16.15 32.77
C SER A 266 -15.14 16.37 33.79
N GLU A 267 -15.47 16.93 34.93
CA GLU A 267 -14.55 17.05 36.06
C GLU A 267 -15.11 16.24 37.22
N LYS A 268 -14.29 15.38 37.80
CA LYS A 268 -14.63 14.61 39.00
C LYS A 268 -13.48 14.71 40.00
N ASP A 269 -13.79 15.17 41.21
CA ASP A 269 -12.82 15.34 42.33
C ASP A 269 -11.61 16.21 41.91
N GLY A 270 -11.84 17.31 41.17
CA GLY A 270 -10.83 18.20 40.64
C GLY A 270 -9.95 17.61 39.52
N LYS A 271 -10.33 16.47 38.99
CA LYS A 271 -9.65 15.79 37.86
C LYS A 271 -10.50 15.78 36.63
N ARG A 272 -9.88 16.09 35.49
CA ARG A 272 -10.48 15.93 34.17
C ARG A 272 -10.74 14.44 33.87
N VAL A 273 -11.97 14.12 33.50
CA VAL A 273 -12.38 12.77 33.13
C VAL A 273 -12.95 12.82 31.74
N VAL A 274 -12.42 11.98 30.85
CA VAL A 274 -12.86 11.85 29.47
C VAL A 274 -13.46 10.46 29.29
N LYS A 275 -14.69 10.41 28.74
CA LYS A 275 -15.35 9.19 28.33
C LYS A 275 -15.73 9.34 26.87
N TRP A 276 -15.74 8.26 26.14
CA TRP A 276 -16.16 8.27 24.74
C TRP A 276 -16.84 6.96 24.36
N THR A 277 -17.62 7.03 23.30
CA THR A 277 -18.28 5.85 22.68
C THR A 277 -18.14 5.92 21.19
N PRO A 278 -17.76 4.79 20.51
CA PRO A 278 -17.60 4.75 19.07
C PRO A 278 -18.93 4.45 18.35
N THR A 279 -19.05 5.02 17.16
CA THR A 279 -20.04 4.59 16.16
C THR A 279 -19.33 4.42 14.83
N PHE A 280 -19.28 3.20 14.32
CA PHE A 280 -18.72 2.90 13.02
C PHE A 280 -19.77 3.14 11.95
N ARG A 281 -19.38 3.86 10.90
CA ARG A 281 -20.18 4.01 9.69
C ARG A 281 -19.48 3.30 8.55
N PHE A 282 -20.25 2.75 7.61
CA PHE A 282 -19.69 2.02 6.48
C PHE A 282 -20.16 2.66 5.19
N ILE A 283 -19.21 3.04 4.34
CA ILE A 283 -19.47 3.69 3.06
C ILE A 283 -18.89 2.81 1.95
N ASP A 284 -19.78 2.24 1.12
CA ASP A 284 -19.41 1.68 -0.16
C ASP A 284 -19.29 2.83 -1.17
N THR A 285 -18.09 3.07 -1.69
CA THR A 285 -17.86 4.20 -2.59
C THR A 285 -18.45 4.02 -3.97
N ALA A 286 -19.00 2.83 -4.31
CA ALA A 286 -19.78 2.63 -5.53
C ALA A 286 -21.03 3.55 -5.59
N GLY A 287 -21.60 3.90 -4.42
CA GLY A 287 -22.71 4.83 -4.30
C GLY A 287 -22.33 6.32 -4.26
N VAL A 288 -21.03 6.63 -4.28
CA VAL A 288 -20.53 8.00 -4.10
C VAL A 288 -20.33 8.68 -5.46
N THR A 289 -20.97 9.84 -5.65
CA THR A 289 -20.67 10.69 -6.80
C THR A 289 -19.26 11.26 -6.65
N PRO A 290 -18.37 11.07 -7.64
CA PRO A 290 -17.00 11.61 -7.60
C PRO A 290 -16.95 13.11 -7.40
N ASP A 291 -15.95 13.61 -6.66
CA ASP A 291 -15.65 15.03 -6.58
C ASP A 291 -15.23 15.56 -7.97
N PRO A 292 -15.91 16.58 -8.51
CA PRO A 292 -15.70 16.98 -9.91
C PRO A 292 -14.32 17.55 -10.17
N GLU A 293 -13.70 18.24 -9.21
CA GLU A 293 -12.34 18.80 -9.35
C GLU A 293 -11.31 17.67 -9.40
N THR A 294 -11.44 16.69 -8.50
CA THR A 294 -10.56 15.53 -8.47
C THR A 294 -10.76 14.65 -9.69
N GLN A 295 -12.03 14.43 -10.12
CA GLN A 295 -12.32 13.62 -11.31
C GLN A 295 -11.70 14.22 -12.57
N ALA A 296 -11.80 15.52 -12.76
CA ALA A 296 -11.17 16.19 -13.91
C ALA A 296 -9.64 15.98 -13.93
N ARG A 297 -9.00 15.96 -12.75
CA ARG A 297 -7.56 15.68 -12.65
C ARG A 297 -7.24 14.23 -12.93
N VAL A 298 -8.06 13.30 -12.42
CA VAL A 298 -7.98 11.85 -12.71
C VAL A 298 -8.11 11.61 -14.22
N ASP A 299 -9.10 12.22 -14.86
CA ASP A 299 -9.33 12.08 -16.32
C ASP A 299 -8.13 12.57 -17.14
N ALA A 300 -7.50 13.67 -16.71
CA ALA A 300 -6.29 14.19 -17.35
C ALA A 300 -5.12 13.19 -17.22
N TYR A 301 -4.87 12.68 -16.03
CA TYR A 301 -3.83 11.66 -15.82
C TYR A 301 -4.12 10.37 -16.60
N GLN A 302 -5.37 9.95 -16.67
CA GLN A 302 -5.75 8.78 -17.45
C GLN A 302 -5.50 8.99 -18.95
N ALA A 303 -5.84 10.17 -19.48
CA ALA A 303 -5.59 10.51 -20.88
C ALA A 303 -4.08 10.56 -21.21
N ASP A 304 -3.27 11.15 -20.33
CA ASP A 304 -1.81 11.19 -20.48
C ASP A 304 -1.20 9.79 -20.41
N LEU A 305 -1.68 8.97 -19.48
CA LEU A 305 -1.27 7.57 -19.34
C LEU A 305 -1.65 6.77 -20.58
N ASP A 306 -2.87 6.91 -21.09
CA ASP A 306 -3.34 6.24 -22.31
C ASP A 306 -2.52 6.64 -23.55
N ALA A 307 -2.21 7.93 -23.68
CA ALA A 307 -1.36 8.42 -24.76
C ALA A 307 0.07 7.84 -24.66
N THR A 308 0.61 7.70 -23.47
CA THR A 308 1.94 7.13 -23.21
C THR A 308 1.97 5.64 -23.43
N LEU A 309 0.93 4.92 -22.99
CA LEU A 309 0.86 3.46 -23.01
C LEU A 309 0.51 2.89 -24.40
N ASN A 310 -0.26 3.61 -25.20
CA ASN A 310 -0.67 3.14 -26.53
C ASN A 310 0.38 3.40 -27.62
N VAL A 311 1.60 3.83 -27.23
CA VAL A 311 2.72 3.94 -28.16
C VAL A 311 3.14 2.55 -28.62
N GLU A 312 3.10 2.31 -29.94
CA GLU A 312 3.63 1.11 -30.57
C GLU A 312 5.16 1.10 -30.43
N ILE A 313 5.70 0.00 -29.90
CA ILE A 313 7.14 -0.19 -29.68
C ILE A 313 7.74 -1.23 -30.63
N GLY A 314 6.92 -2.00 -31.32
CA GLY A 314 7.33 -3.01 -32.27
C GLY A 314 6.22 -3.97 -32.64
N VAL A 315 6.58 -5.05 -33.34
CA VAL A 315 5.65 -6.09 -33.81
C VAL A 315 6.21 -7.47 -33.42
N THR A 316 5.34 -8.41 -33.03
CA THR A 316 5.76 -9.80 -32.93
C THR A 316 5.50 -10.52 -34.26
N GLU A 317 6.52 -11.20 -34.79
CA GLU A 317 6.40 -12.02 -36.02
C GLU A 317 5.86 -13.44 -35.73
N THR A 318 5.90 -13.83 -34.43
CA THR A 318 5.48 -15.17 -33.99
C THR A 318 4.36 -15.06 -32.95
N ALA A 319 3.63 -16.15 -32.73
CA ALA A 319 2.67 -16.23 -31.65
C ALA A 319 3.38 -16.25 -30.28
N MET A 320 2.86 -15.49 -29.31
CA MET A 320 3.33 -15.53 -27.94
C MET A 320 2.18 -15.90 -27.00
N ASP A 321 2.50 -16.61 -25.93
CA ASP A 321 1.54 -17.04 -24.92
C ASP A 321 2.03 -16.67 -23.52
N SER A 322 1.28 -15.83 -22.82
CA SER A 322 1.55 -15.42 -21.44
C SER A 322 0.53 -15.97 -20.45
N ARG A 323 -0.35 -16.89 -20.90
CA ARG A 323 -1.36 -17.47 -20.03
C ARG A 323 -0.71 -18.13 -18.80
N ARG A 324 -1.35 -17.93 -17.66
CA ARG A 324 -0.83 -18.35 -16.35
C ARG A 324 -0.38 -19.82 -16.31
N ASN A 325 -1.17 -20.70 -16.89
CA ASN A 325 -0.84 -22.13 -16.94
C ASN A 325 0.39 -22.44 -17.82
N VAL A 326 0.68 -21.62 -18.80
CA VAL A 326 1.85 -21.75 -19.69
C VAL A 326 3.10 -21.21 -18.98
N VAL A 327 3.12 -19.92 -18.62
CA VAL A 327 4.32 -19.29 -18.03
C VAL A 327 4.73 -19.88 -16.68
N ARG A 328 3.85 -20.64 -16.01
CA ARG A 328 4.11 -21.30 -14.72
C ARG A 328 4.28 -22.81 -14.81
N GLY A 329 4.32 -23.38 -15.98
CA GLY A 329 4.42 -24.84 -16.16
C GLY A 329 5.31 -25.32 -17.29
N GLU A 330 5.58 -24.45 -18.26
CA GLU A 330 6.38 -24.78 -19.44
C GLU A 330 7.10 -23.54 -20.00
N GLU A 331 8.04 -23.76 -20.92
CA GLU A 331 8.70 -22.68 -21.66
C GLU A 331 7.69 -21.88 -22.46
N SER A 332 7.77 -20.57 -22.43
CA SER A 332 6.87 -19.64 -23.10
C SER A 332 7.65 -18.68 -24.01
N ALA A 333 7.13 -18.42 -25.23
CA ALA A 333 7.71 -17.42 -26.12
C ALA A 333 7.73 -16.02 -25.47
N MET A 334 6.69 -15.63 -24.73
CA MET A 334 6.67 -14.39 -23.96
C MET A 334 7.73 -14.43 -22.85
N GLY A 335 7.85 -15.53 -22.11
CA GLY A 335 8.88 -15.71 -21.09
C GLY A 335 10.29 -15.64 -21.67
N ASN A 336 10.52 -16.23 -22.85
CA ASN A 336 11.78 -16.14 -23.56
C ASN A 336 12.10 -14.69 -23.95
N LEU A 337 11.15 -13.93 -24.50
CA LEU A 337 11.31 -12.51 -24.82
C LEU A 337 11.76 -11.68 -23.60
N ILE A 338 11.08 -11.87 -22.46
CA ILE A 338 11.38 -11.14 -21.23
C ILE A 338 12.79 -11.48 -20.73
N ALA A 339 13.12 -12.78 -20.63
CA ALA A 339 14.43 -13.21 -20.16
C ALA A 339 15.56 -12.79 -21.11
N ASP A 340 15.31 -12.79 -22.44
CA ASP A 340 16.28 -12.31 -23.43
C ASP A 340 16.54 -10.81 -23.29
N ALA A 341 15.49 -10.02 -23.05
CA ALA A 341 15.60 -8.59 -22.81
C ALA A 341 16.43 -8.27 -21.55
N MET A 342 16.14 -8.96 -20.42
CA MET A 342 16.91 -8.81 -19.17
C MET A 342 18.38 -9.15 -19.37
N ARG A 343 18.65 -10.27 -20.08
CA ARG A 343 20.02 -10.69 -20.39
C ARG A 343 20.74 -9.68 -21.30
N ALA A 344 20.04 -9.17 -22.31
CA ALA A 344 20.61 -8.18 -23.23
C ALA A 344 20.89 -6.83 -22.56
N ALA A 345 20.04 -6.40 -21.64
CA ALA A 345 20.21 -5.15 -20.90
C ALA A 345 21.42 -5.18 -19.96
N THR A 346 21.71 -6.34 -19.37
CA THR A 346 22.79 -6.50 -18.37
C THR A 346 24.09 -7.07 -18.93
N GLY A 347 24.05 -7.74 -20.09
CA GLY A 347 25.17 -8.51 -20.62
C GLY A 347 25.47 -9.78 -19.84
N ALA A 348 24.54 -10.28 -19.03
CA ALA A 348 24.71 -11.47 -18.20
C ALA A 348 24.92 -12.75 -19.03
N ASP A 349 25.56 -13.75 -18.42
CA ASP A 349 25.64 -15.11 -18.99
C ASP A 349 24.26 -15.74 -19.07
N VAL A 350 23.44 -15.52 -18.05
CA VAL A 350 22.12 -16.13 -17.85
C VAL A 350 21.11 -15.07 -17.39
N ALA A 351 19.84 -15.24 -17.76
CA ALA A 351 18.73 -14.53 -17.11
C ALA A 351 17.67 -15.51 -16.64
N ILE A 352 17.04 -15.19 -15.49
CA ILE A 352 15.94 -15.94 -14.90
C ILE A 352 14.81 -14.96 -14.57
N MET A 353 13.61 -15.23 -15.12
CA MET A 353 12.37 -14.55 -14.75
C MET A 353 11.39 -15.57 -14.18
N ASN A 354 10.82 -15.30 -13.02
CA ASN A 354 9.80 -16.16 -12.45
C ASN A 354 8.46 -15.98 -13.19
N GLY A 355 7.78 -17.06 -13.53
CA GLY A 355 6.48 -17.04 -14.23
C GLY A 355 5.38 -16.33 -13.44
N GLY A 356 5.55 -16.20 -12.11
CA GLY A 356 4.68 -15.41 -11.25
C GLY A 356 4.73 -13.91 -11.52
N GLY A 357 5.82 -13.41 -12.08
CA GLY A 357 5.99 -12.01 -12.48
C GLY A 357 5.33 -11.65 -13.80
N ILE A 358 4.87 -12.64 -14.61
CA ILE A 358 4.24 -12.47 -15.92
C ILE A 358 2.71 -12.57 -15.75
N ARG A 359 1.94 -11.52 -16.10
CA ARG A 359 0.60 -11.32 -15.53
C ARG A 359 -0.53 -11.04 -16.52
N ALA A 360 -0.28 -10.76 -17.82
CA ALA A 360 -1.36 -10.38 -18.76
C ALA A 360 -2.34 -11.53 -19.04
N ASP A 361 -1.93 -12.79 -18.85
CA ASP A 361 -2.78 -13.99 -19.00
C ASP A 361 -3.49 -14.06 -20.37
N ARG A 362 -2.73 -13.82 -21.45
CA ARG A 362 -3.27 -13.72 -22.82
C ARG A 362 -2.34 -14.30 -23.89
N THR A 363 -2.83 -14.34 -25.12
CA THR A 363 -2.05 -14.70 -26.31
C THR A 363 -1.90 -13.48 -27.23
N TYR A 364 -0.82 -13.48 -28.01
CA TYR A 364 -0.55 -12.54 -29.09
C TYR A 364 -0.42 -13.31 -30.40
N ASP A 365 -1.13 -12.87 -31.43
CA ASP A 365 -1.05 -13.47 -32.76
C ASP A 365 0.20 -12.98 -33.52
N PRO A 366 0.74 -13.76 -34.48
CA PRO A 366 1.76 -13.29 -35.39
C PRO A 366 1.32 -12.00 -36.09
N GLY A 367 2.19 -10.99 -36.15
CA GLY A 367 1.89 -9.68 -36.71
C GLY A 367 1.20 -8.73 -35.74
N ALA A 368 1.00 -9.12 -34.47
CA ALA A 368 0.42 -8.24 -33.48
C ALA A 368 1.38 -7.10 -33.16
N LYS A 369 0.85 -5.87 -33.11
CA LYS A 369 1.56 -4.69 -32.62
C LYS A 369 1.73 -4.80 -31.12
N LEU A 370 2.92 -4.53 -30.64
CA LEU A 370 3.25 -4.47 -29.23
C LEU A 370 3.29 -2.99 -28.80
N THR A 371 2.59 -2.67 -27.74
CA THR A 371 2.56 -1.35 -27.17
C THR A 371 3.24 -1.35 -25.78
N ARG A 372 3.57 -0.18 -25.26
CA ARG A 372 4.04 -0.05 -23.87
C ARG A 372 3.03 -0.61 -22.88
N ARG A 373 1.74 -0.46 -23.16
CA ARG A 373 0.65 -1.04 -22.36
C ARG A 373 0.75 -2.55 -22.29
N ASP A 374 1.02 -3.22 -23.41
CA ASP A 374 1.12 -4.67 -23.43
C ASP A 374 2.24 -5.14 -22.49
N ILE A 375 3.42 -4.52 -22.59
CA ILE A 375 4.56 -4.90 -21.74
C ILE A 375 4.30 -4.60 -20.25
N LEU A 376 3.70 -3.44 -19.92
CA LEU A 376 3.37 -3.12 -18.54
C LEU A 376 2.23 -3.95 -17.97
N THR A 377 1.34 -4.47 -18.83
CA THR A 377 0.33 -5.43 -18.39
C THR A 377 0.94 -6.81 -18.14
N GLU A 378 1.97 -7.21 -18.91
CA GLU A 378 2.74 -8.42 -18.63
C GLU A 378 3.56 -8.30 -17.33
N LEU A 379 4.12 -7.13 -17.03
CA LEU A 379 5.09 -6.88 -15.97
C LEU A 379 4.63 -5.72 -15.04
N PRO A 380 3.53 -5.87 -14.30
CA PRO A 380 2.89 -4.76 -13.59
C PRO A 380 3.54 -4.40 -12.25
N PHE A 381 4.45 -5.23 -11.72
CA PHE A 381 4.95 -5.10 -10.35
C PHE A 381 6.06 -4.04 -10.14
N GLY A 382 6.53 -3.39 -11.19
CA GLY A 382 7.61 -2.42 -11.06
C GLY A 382 8.96 -3.02 -10.67
N ASN A 383 9.13 -4.34 -10.75
CA ASN A 383 10.39 -5.00 -10.44
C ASN A 383 11.53 -4.48 -11.31
N VAL A 384 12.72 -4.38 -10.73
CA VAL A 384 13.95 -3.96 -11.40
C VAL A 384 14.84 -5.15 -11.77
N THR A 385 15.54 -5.04 -12.89
CA THR A 385 16.53 -6.03 -13.29
C THR A 385 17.79 -5.85 -12.46
N GLN A 386 18.22 -6.90 -11.78
CA GLN A 386 19.43 -6.95 -10.97
C GLN A 386 20.44 -7.93 -11.57
N LEU A 387 21.72 -7.63 -11.42
CA LEU A 387 22.81 -8.50 -11.86
C LEU A 387 23.59 -9.02 -10.64
N THR A 388 23.62 -10.33 -10.48
CA THR A 388 24.41 -11.01 -9.43
C THR A 388 25.39 -11.99 -10.05
N GLU A 389 26.47 -12.30 -9.34
CA GLU A 389 27.45 -13.32 -9.72
C GLU A 389 27.43 -14.42 -8.65
N LEU A 390 27.23 -15.64 -9.08
CA LEU A 390 27.13 -16.80 -8.19
C LEU A 390 27.72 -18.07 -8.80
N PRO A 391 28.17 -19.05 -7.98
CA PRO A 391 28.69 -20.30 -8.50
C PRO A 391 27.58 -21.16 -9.12
N GLY A 392 27.96 -22.01 -10.07
CA GLY A 392 27.01 -22.89 -10.76
C GLY A 392 26.22 -23.80 -9.82
N SER A 393 26.78 -24.18 -8.67
CA SER A 393 26.05 -24.93 -7.64
C SER A 393 24.83 -24.15 -7.08
N GLN A 394 24.95 -22.83 -6.88
CA GLN A 394 23.84 -21.99 -6.46
C GLN A 394 22.84 -21.76 -7.61
N LEU A 395 23.33 -21.62 -8.85
CA LEU A 395 22.48 -21.54 -10.03
C LEU A 395 21.64 -22.82 -10.17
N LEU A 396 22.25 -24.01 -10.00
CA LEU A 396 21.50 -25.27 -10.00
C LEU A 396 20.45 -25.31 -8.90
N ALA A 397 20.79 -24.87 -7.68
CA ALA A 397 19.81 -24.82 -6.59
C ALA A 397 18.64 -23.86 -6.87
N ALA A 398 18.88 -22.74 -7.56
CA ALA A 398 17.81 -21.83 -8.01
C ALA A 398 16.92 -22.51 -9.07
N LEU A 399 17.48 -23.26 -10.01
CA LEU A 399 16.73 -24.00 -11.02
C LEU A 399 15.93 -25.19 -10.42
N GLU A 400 16.45 -25.85 -9.39
CA GLU A 400 15.70 -26.85 -8.60
C GLU A 400 14.50 -26.23 -7.88
N ASN A 401 14.68 -25.04 -7.30
CA ASN A 401 13.55 -24.30 -6.73
C ASN A 401 12.50 -23.96 -7.80
N ALA A 402 12.93 -23.54 -9.00
CA ALA A 402 12.03 -23.20 -10.11
C ALA A 402 11.04 -24.31 -10.45
N VAL A 403 11.49 -25.57 -10.45
CA VAL A 403 10.67 -26.74 -10.81
C VAL A 403 10.08 -27.49 -9.59
N SER A 404 10.31 -26.99 -8.36
CA SER A 404 9.92 -27.68 -7.11
C SER A 404 8.41 -27.80 -6.90
N GLN A 405 7.61 -26.97 -7.57
CA GLN A 405 6.13 -26.93 -7.45
C GLN A 405 5.45 -26.78 -8.82
N VAL A 406 6.03 -27.30 -9.88
CA VAL A 406 5.49 -27.19 -11.23
C VAL A 406 4.08 -27.77 -11.35
N GLU A 407 3.78 -28.87 -10.66
CA GLU A 407 2.46 -29.51 -10.64
C GLU A 407 1.36 -28.65 -10.00
N LYS A 408 1.74 -27.63 -9.22
CA LYS A 408 0.82 -26.67 -8.59
C LYS A 408 0.62 -25.41 -9.42
N GLY A 409 1.35 -25.24 -10.54
CA GLY A 409 1.37 -23.99 -11.32
C GLY A 409 1.85 -22.80 -10.47
N ALA A 410 2.84 -23.04 -9.59
CA ALA A 410 3.36 -22.02 -8.69
C ALA A 410 4.17 -20.95 -9.45
N GLY A 411 4.16 -19.71 -8.96
CA GLY A 411 4.83 -18.56 -9.57
C GLY A 411 6.33 -18.71 -9.75
N ARG A 412 6.96 -19.59 -8.97
CA ARG A 412 8.40 -19.85 -9.00
C ARG A 412 8.93 -20.50 -10.27
N PHE A 413 8.08 -21.05 -11.16
CA PHE A 413 8.55 -21.63 -12.41
C PHE A 413 9.36 -20.61 -13.21
N ALA A 414 10.57 -20.99 -13.63
CA ALA A 414 11.48 -20.07 -14.33
C ALA A 414 11.21 -20.01 -15.83
N GLN A 415 11.32 -18.81 -16.40
CA GLN A 415 11.57 -18.57 -17.81
C GLN A 415 13.03 -18.10 -17.93
N VAL A 416 13.79 -18.61 -18.89
CA VAL A 416 15.25 -18.48 -18.88
C VAL A 416 15.84 -17.98 -20.20
N SER A 417 17.01 -17.36 -20.12
CA SER A 417 17.85 -17.00 -21.28
C SER A 417 19.32 -17.34 -21.01
N GLY A 418 20.06 -17.69 -22.05
CA GLY A 418 21.49 -18.04 -21.97
C GLY A 418 21.76 -19.43 -21.41
N LEU A 419 20.76 -20.18 -21.00
CA LEU A 419 20.87 -21.56 -20.51
C LEU A 419 19.81 -22.47 -21.10
N THR A 420 20.06 -23.79 -21.03
CA THR A 420 19.02 -24.82 -21.22
C THR A 420 19.00 -25.74 -20.01
N MET A 421 17.85 -26.27 -19.67
CA MET A 421 17.69 -27.24 -18.60
C MET A 421 16.76 -28.40 -19.00
N VAL A 422 17.04 -29.59 -18.43
CA VAL A 422 16.16 -30.76 -18.50
C VAL A 422 15.78 -31.14 -17.07
N TYR A 423 14.48 -31.36 -16.82
CA TYR A 423 14.02 -31.78 -15.50
C TYR A 423 13.01 -32.91 -15.56
N ASP A 424 12.94 -33.70 -14.51
CA ASP A 424 11.96 -34.78 -14.30
C ASP A 424 10.98 -34.38 -13.18
N PRO A 425 9.72 -34.07 -13.49
CA PRO A 425 8.72 -33.73 -12.48
C PRO A 425 8.37 -34.92 -11.56
N ALA A 426 8.68 -36.15 -11.93
CA ALA A 426 8.45 -37.33 -11.11
C ALA A 426 9.57 -37.59 -10.09
N ALA A 427 10.73 -36.94 -10.26
CA ALA A 427 11.82 -37.05 -9.31
C ALA A 427 11.52 -36.29 -7.99
N GLU A 428 12.28 -36.63 -6.94
CA GLU A 428 12.18 -35.99 -5.65
C GLU A 428 12.52 -34.47 -5.76
N VAL A 429 11.77 -33.64 -5.07
CA VAL A 429 12.01 -32.19 -5.02
C VAL A 429 13.44 -31.90 -4.51
N GLY A 430 14.18 -31.09 -5.26
CA GLY A 430 15.60 -30.80 -5.00
C GLY A 430 16.56 -31.72 -5.78
N SER A 431 16.02 -32.62 -6.61
CA SER A 431 16.79 -33.54 -7.47
C SER A 431 16.07 -33.75 -8.81
N ARG A 432 15.30 -32.75 -9.25
CA ARG A 432 14.52 -32.79 -10.48
C ARG A 432 15.30 -32.40 -11.74
N VAL A 433 16.29 -31.52 -11.57
CA VAL A 433 17.07 -30.98 -12.69
C VAL A 433 18.20 -31.98 -13.02
N SER A 434 18.10 -32.61 -14.19
CA SER A 434 19.02 -33.67 -14.63
C SER A 434 20.17 -33.17 -15.50
N ALA A 435 19.99 -32.06 -16.20
CA ALA A 435 21.03 -31.44 -17.04
C ALA A 435 20.82 -29.94 -17.15
N VAL A 436 21.92 -29.19 -17.10
CA VAL A 436 21.94 -27.74 -17.37
C VAL A 436 23.12 -27.41 -18.26
N THR A 437 22.90 -26.57 -19.28
CA THR A 437 23.99 -25.97 -20.07
C THR A 437 23.91 -24.45 -19.99
N VAL A 438 25.06 -23.78 -19.98
CA VAL A 438 25.16 -22.31 -20.07
C VAL A 438 26.04 -21.96 -21.26
N GLY A 439 25.54 -21.16 -22.21
CA GLY A 439 26.26 -20.86 -23.44
C GLY A 439 26.58 -22.08 -24.27
N GLY A 440 25.82 -23.19 -24.16
CA GLY A 440 26.03 -24.45 -24.85
C GLY A 440 27.02 -25.41 -24.17
N ALA A 441 27.69 -25.00 -23.08
CA ALA A 441 28.58 -25.86 -22.27
C ALA A 441 27.87 -26.36 -21.02
N ALA A 442 28.23 -27.57 -20.52
CA ALA A 442 27.68 -28.09 -19.27
C ALA A 442 27.95 -27.15 -18.10
N LEU A 443 26.97 -27.02 -17.19
CA LEU A 443 27.11 -26.22 -15.97
C LEU A 443 28.24 -26.77 -15.10
N GLU A 444 29.17 -25.92 -14.70
CA GLU A 444 30.28 -26.26 -13.80
C GLU A 444 29.98 -25.70 -12.41
N ALA A 445 29.97 -26.58 -11.38
CA ALA A 445 29.50 -26.24 -10.04
C ALA A 445 30.23 -25.06 -9.38
N ASP A 446 31.56 -24.98 -9.57
CA ASP A 446 32.40 -23.97 -8.92
C ASP A 446 32.71 -22.74 -9.80
N LYS A 447 32.29 -22.78 -11.08
CA LYS A 447 32.47 -21.65 -11.99
C LYS A 447 31.45 -20.56 -11.63
N LEU A 448 31.92 -19.31 -11.63
CA LEU A 448 31.08 -18.15 -11.44
C LEU A 448 30.36 -17.79 -12.73
N TYR A 449 29.06 -17.52 -12.60
CA TYR A 449 28.20 -17.06 -13.68
C TYR A 449 27.51 -15.76 -13.28
N THR A 450 27.42 -14.83 -14.22
CA THR A 450 26.61 -13.63 -14.05
C THR A 450 25.17 -13.95 -14.40
N VAL A 451 24.25 -13.61 -13.49
CA VAL A 451 22.83 -13.94 -13.61
C VAL A 451 21.99 -12.67 -13.46
N ALA A 452 21.24 -12.34 -14.50
CA ALA A 452 20.21 -11.30 -14.45
C ALA A 452 18.90 -11.88 -13.88
N VAL A 453 18.38 -11.24 -12.87
CA VAL A 453 17.12 -11.63 -12.19
C VAL A 453 16.33 -10.38 -11.83
N ASN A 454 15.05 -10.53 -11.50
CA ASN A 454 14.35 -9.41 -10.88
C ASN A 454 14.67 -9.32 -9.37
N ASP A 455 14.53 -8.14 -8.80
CA ASP A 455 14.78 -7.84 -7.39
C ASP A 455 13.96 -8.73 -6.43
N TYR A 456 12.70 -9.05 -6.78
CA TYR A 456 11.83 -9.90 -5.97
C TYR A 456 12.41 -11.30 -5.74
N ILE A 457 12.84 -12.02 -6.82
CA ILE A 457 13.43 -13.36 -6.64
C ILE A 457 14.85 -13.29 -6.09
N LEU A 458 15.58 -12.22 -6.34
CA LEU A 458 16.90 -11.98 -5.74
C LEU A 458 16.79 -11.84 -4.21
N GLY A 459 15.77 -11.17 -3.72
CA GLY A 459 15.42 -11.06 -2.30
C GLY A 459 14.87 -12.33 -1.67
N GLY A 460 14.81 -13.45 -2.43
CA GLY A 460 14.29 -14.74 -1.93
C GLY A 460 12.81 -14.99 -2.20
N GLY A 461 12.14 -14.05 -2.88
CA GLY A 461 10.76 -14.22 -3.33
C GLY A 461 10.56 -15.53 -4.10
N ASP A 462 9.36 -16.10 -4.05
CA ASP A 462 9.04 -17.42 -4.62
C ASP A 462 9.99 -18.57 -4.13
N GLY A 463 10.73 -18.36 -3.03
CA GLY A 463 11.64 -19.37 -2.46
C GLY A 463 13.03 -19.42 -3.10
N TYR A 464 13.44 -18.43 -3.86
CA TYR A 464 14.75 -18.35 -4.53
C TYR A 464 15.91 -17.99 -3.60
N ALA A 465 15.94 -18.51 -2.38
CA ALA A 465 16.99 -18.21 -1.38
C ALA A 465 18.43 -18.39 -1.90
N ALA A 466 18.65 -19.32 -2.85
CA ALA A 466 19.97 -19.56 -3.42
C ALA A 466 20.55 -18.34 -4.19
N LEU A 467 19.72 -17.46 -4.73
CA LEU A 467 20.16 -16.26 -5.46
C LEU A 467 20.74 -15.20 -4.53
N GLY A 468 20.23 -15.08 -3.30
CA GLY A 468 20.69 -14.08 -2.31
C GLY A 468 22.11 -14.32 -1.79
N GLY A 469 22.72 -15.50 -2.04
CA GLY A 469 24.11 -15.80 -1.69
C GLY A 469 25.16 -15.30 -2.70
N GLY A 470 24.72 -14.71 -3.82
CA GLY A 470 25.59 -14.20 -4.87
C GLY A 470 26.24 -12.85 -4.53
N ARG A 471 27.33 -12.53 -5.24
CA ARG A 471 27.92 -11.18 -5.18
C ARG A 471 27.11 -10.24 -6.08
N MET A 472 26.50 -9.21 -5.52
CA MET A 472 25.84 -8.16 -6.30
C MET A 472 26.82 -7.44 -7.19
N ILE A 473 26.46 -7.26 -8.47
CA ILE A 473 27.21 -6.48 -9.46
C ILE A 473 26.53 -5.12 -9.68
N THR A 474 25.20 -5.07 -9.78
CA THR A 474 24.45 -3.81 -9.75
C THR A 474 24.27 -3.35 -8.31
N ASP A 475 24.43 -2.04 -8.05
CA ASP A 475 24.03 -1.49 -6.76
C ASP A 475 22.52 -1.70 -6.55
N THR A 476 22.14 -2.11 -5.36
CA THR A 476 20.73 -2.22 -4.96
C THR A 476 19.99 -0.90 -5.21
N GLY A 477 19.00 -0.93 -6.09
CA GLY A 477 18.24 0.27 -6.50
C GLY A 477 18.71 0.97 -7.79
N ALA A 478 19.83 0.54 -8.40
CA ALA A 478 20.32 1.10 -9.67
C ALA A 478 19.80 0.38 -10.94
N GLY A 479 19.04 -0.69 -10.81
CA GLY A 479 18.47 -1.44 -11.93
C GLY A 479 17.38 -0.68 -12.68
N ALA A 480 17.28 -0.89 -14.00
CA ALA A 480 16.12 -0.45 -14.76
C ALA A 480 14.92 -1.38 -14.47
N LEU A 481 13.69 -0.86 -14.62
CA LEU A 481 12.51 -1.70 -14.56
C LEU A 481 12.61 -2.83 -15.60
N VAL A 482 12.27 -4.06 -15.22
CA VAL A 482 12.21 -5.20 -16.17
C VAL A 482 11.35 -4.85 -17.37
N ALA A 483 10.21 -4.19 -17.16
CA ALA A 483 9.35 -3.70 -18.23
C ALA A 483 10.08 -2.71 -19.17
N SER A 484 10.93 -1.83 -18.63
CA SER A 484 11.71 -0.89 -19.44
C SER A 484 12.79 -1.58 -20.27
N ASP A 485 13.42 -2.63 -19.72
CA ASP A 485 14.37 -3.45 -20.48
C ASP A 485 13.69 -4.14 -21.65
N VAL A 486 12.49 -4.72 -21.46
CA VAL A 486 11.70 -5.36 -22.51
C VAL A 486 11.26 -4.34 -23.57
N MET A 487 10.74 -3.18 -23.15
CA MET A 487 10.34 -2.11 -24.08
C MET A 487 11.52 -1.64 -24.94
N THR A 488 12.66 -1.36 -24.30
CA THR A 488 13.91 -0.93 -25.00
C THR A 488 14.40 -2.01 -25.96
N TYR A 489 14.33 -3.28 -25.56
CA TYR A 489 14.74 -4.41 -26.40
C TYR A 489 13.86 -4.52 -27.65
N VAL A 490 12.54 -4.43 -27.50
CA VAL A 490 11.57 -4.47 -28.61
C VAL A 490 11.70 -3.23 -29.50
N GLU A 491 11.80 -2.01 -28.93
CA GLU A 491 11.99 -0.77 -29.69
C GLU A 491 13.28 -0.79 -30.54
N LYS A 492 14.36 -1.32 -29.98
CA LYS A 492 15.66 -1.43 -30.67
C LYS A 492 15.60 -2.39 -31.87
N LEU A 493 14.83 -3.48 -31.77
CA LEU A 493 14.70 -4.48 -32.83
C LEU A 493 13.62 -4.11 -33.86
N GLY A 494 12.59 -3.35 -33.44
CA GLY A 494 11.43 -2.99 -34.25
C GLY A 494 10.48 -4.16 -34.52
N SER A 495 11.02 -5.38 -34.70
CA SER A 495 10.25 -6.63 -34.71
C SER A 495 10.96 -7.70 -33.86
N VAL A 496 10.18 -8.57 -33.25
CA VAL A 496 10.66 -9.69 -32.42
C VAL A 496 9.98 -10.99 -32.90
N ALA A 497 10.73 -12.08 -32.83
CA ALA A 497 10.26 -13.40 -33.25
C ALA A 497 10.52 -14.47 -32.16
N PRO A 498 10.10 -14.27 -30.92
CA PRO A 498 10.34 -15.26 -29.87
C PRO A 498 9.55 -16.52 -30.13
N VAL A 499 10.20 -17.67 -29.93
CA VAL A 499 9.59 -19.01 -30.08
C VAL A 499 9.97 -19.86 -28.88
N VAL A 500 9.26 -20.96 -28.69
CA VAL A 500 9.68 -22.04 -27.79
C VAL A 500 10.85 -22.77 -28.44
N GLU A 501 12.03 -22.66 -27.85
CA GLU A 501 13.31 -23.15 -28.41
C GLU A 501 13.76 -24.48 -27.77
N GLY A 502 13.08 -24.92 -26.72
CA GLY A 502 13.49 -26.06 -25.91
C GLY A 502 14.55 -25.72 -24.90
N ARG A 503 14.51 -24.48 -24.39
CA ARG A 503 15.36 -24.06 -23.26
C ARG A 503 15.03 -24.82 -21.98
N ILE A 504 13.77 -25.20 -21.83
CA ILE A 504 13.25 -25.95 -20.67
C ILE A 504 12.57 -27.22 -21.18
N LYS A 505 13.12 -28.37 -20.88
CA LYS A 505 12.64 -29.69 -21.34
C LYS A 505 12.22 -30.56 -20.18
N VAL A 506 11.08 -31.22 -20.34
CA VAL A 506 10.63 -32.27 -19.43
C VAL A 506 11.20 -33.61 -19.89
N LEU A 507 11.81 -34.36 -18.97
CA LEU A 507 12.35 -35.67 -19.27
C LEU A 507 11.20 -36.63 -19.66
N GLY A 508 11.31 -37.25 -20.85
CA GLY A 508 10.32 -38.20 -21.31
C GLY A 508 9.13 -37.62 -22.08
N LYS A 509 9.12 -36.33 -22.37
CA LYS A 509 8.20 -35.68 -23.31
C LYS A 509 8.84 -35.45 -24.67
#